data_2c400d1cfcbf4d4a45396175dfd9531b
#
_entry.id   2c400d1cfcbf4d4a45396175dfd9531b
#
_cell.length_a   1.000
_cell.length_b   1.000
_cell.length_c   1.000
_cell.angle_alpha   90.00
_cell.angle_beta   90.00
_cell.angle_gamma   90.00
#
_symmetry.space_group_name_H-M   'P 1'
#
loop_
_entity.id
_entity.type
_entity.pdbx_description
1 polymer ?
#
loop_
_entity_poly.entity_id
_entity_poly.type
_entity_poly.pdbx_seq_one_letter_code
_entity_poly.pdbx_strand_id
1 'polypeptide(L)'
;PASRELLARVSPADLSSDAFPYMTMQSIEVGLTIARAFRVTYMGELGWELHVPADQAQHVYDELIAASDGLGLRHAGYHALNSLRIEKAYRFWGSDITDEDTPLEAGLGFAVAWDKPGGFIGRDALLRLRDAGLRRRLVVLSLDEPEPLVYGNEPIWRDGVLVGKTSSGWYGHTLGRAIALGYVDAGEPGAATPEWILGGRYEVEIANRRHAATPSLRPLYDPRGERVRA
;
A
#
# COMPACT_ATOMS: atom_id res chain seq x y z
N PRO A 1 -0.37 8.93 14.16
CA PRO A 1 0.32 10.19 14.45
C PRO A 1 1.01 10.19 15.82
N ALA A 2 0.34 9.66 16.87
CA ALA A 2 0.91 9.59 18.22
C ALA A 2 1.83 8.39 18.47
N SER A 3 2.13 7.57 17.47
CA SER A 3 2.92 6.35 17.64
C SER A 3 4.36 6.63 18.13
N ARG A 4 4.99 7.73 17.68
CA ARG A 4 6.30 8.15 18.17
C ARG A 4 6.26 8.50 19.64
N GLU A 5 5.28 9.30 20.05
CA GLU A 5 5.11 9.68 21.44
C GLU A 5 4.86 8.46 22.32
N LEU A 6 4.00 7.52 21.87
CA LEU A 6 3.77 6.28 22.60
C LEU A 6 5.04 5.45 22.77
N LEU A 7 5.78 5.23 21.68
CA LEU A 7 6.98 4.41 21.72
C LEU A 7 8.08 5.08 22.58
N ALA A 8 8.18 6.41 22.57
CA ALA A 8 9.13 7.15 23.41
C ALA A 8 8.84 7.06 24.92
N ARG A 9 7.60 6.69 25.32
CA ARG A 9 7.27 6.46 26.73
C ARG A 9 7.78 5.12 27.28
N VAL A 10 8.07 4.17 26.39
CA VAL A 10 8.48 2.79 26.73
C VAL A 10 9.86 2.42 26.18
N SER A 11 10.53 3.34 25.52
CA SER A 11 11.88 3.15 24.95
C SER A 11 12.75 4.37 25.17
N PRO A 12 14.02 4.20 25.60
CA PRO A 12 14.98 5.29 25.70
C PRO A 12 15.59 5.69 24.36
N ALA A 13 15.28 4.99 23.26
CA ALA A 13 15.85 5.23 21.95
C ALA A 13 15.44 6.60 21.39
N ASP A 14 16.35 7.25 20.66
CA ASP A 14 16.00 8.43 19.86
C ASP A 14 15.17 8.01 18.64
N LEU A 15 13.88 8.35 18.66
CA LEU A 15 12.91 8.03 17.63
C LEU A 15 12.67 9.18 16.65
N SER A 16 13.52 10.22 16.68
CA SER A 16 13.46 11.32 15.72
C SER A 16 13.66 10.82 14.29
N SER A 17 13.24 11.62 13.31
CA SER A 17 13.41 11.27 11.91
C SER A 17 14.87 11.23 11.46
N ASP A 18 15.73 11.99 12.14
CA ASP A 18 17.17 12.02 11.86
C ASP A 18 17.88 10.79 12.44
N ALA A 19 17.58 10.41 13.68
CA ALA A 19 18.19 9.26 14.34
C ALA A 19 17.61 7.92 13.84
N PHE A 20 16.31 7.89 13.50
CA PHE A 20 15.62 6.70 13.05
C PHE A 20 14.83 6.98 11.74
N PRO A 21 15.51 7.08 10.60
CA PRO A 21 14.90 7.41 9.32
C PRO A 21 13.83 6.38 8.86
N TYR A 22 12.85 6.84 8.07
CA TYR A 22 11.88 5.96 7.42
C TYR A 22 12.58 4.91 6.55
N MET A 23 12.07 3.69 6.51
CA MET A 23 12.62 2.51 5.82
C MET A 23 13.92 1.98 6.44
N THR A 24 14.18 2.25 7.71
CA THR A 24 15.30 1.67 8.45
C THR A 24 14.82 0.74 9.58
N MET A 25 15.73 -0.06 10.09
CA MET A 25 15.53 -0.95 11.23
C MET A 25 16.59 -0.70 12.30
N GLN A 26 16.16 -0.67 13.55
CA GLN A 26 17.04 -0.62 14.70
C GLN A 26 16.60 -1.63 15.76
N SER A 27 17.55 -2.12 16.54
CA SER A 27 17.25 -2.83 17.79
C SER A 27 17.13 -1.81 18.91
N ILE A 28 15.96 -1.75 19.53
CA ILE A 28 15.66 -0.81 20.61
C ILE A 28 15.12 -1.54 21.84
N GLU A 29 15.32 -0.96 23.00
CA GLU A 29 14.65 -1.41 24.22
C GLU A 29 13.19 -0.98 24.22
N VAL A 30 12.29 -1.90 24.57
CA VAL A 30 10.87 -1.63 24.80
C VAL A 30 10.48 -2.31 26.11
N GLY A 31 10.28 -1.54 27.16
CA GLY A 31 10.18 -2.08 28.51
C GLY A 31 11.46 -2.86 28.87
N LEU A 32 11.32 -4.15 29.21
CA LEU A 32 12.43 -5.04 29.54
C LEU A 32 12.90 -5.92 28.36
N THR A 33 12.47 -5.60 27.14
CA THR A 33 12.71 -6.42 25.96
C THR A 33 13.49 -5.64 24.90
N ILE A 34 14.35 -6.35 24.16
CA ILE A 34 14.96 -5.82 22.92
C ILE A 34 14.06 -6.17 21.74
N ALA A 35 13.48 -5.16 21.13
CA ALA A 35 12.69 -5.29 19.91
C ALA A 35 13.50 -4.90 18.66
N ARG A 36 13.32 -5.63 17.56
CA ARG A 36 13.69 -5.10 16.24
C ARG A 36 12.56 -4.21 15.77
N ALA A 37 12.78 -2.91 15.81
CA ALA A 37 11.82 -1.92 15.36
C ALA A 37 12.10 -1.54 13.91
N PHE A 38 11.11 -1.72 13.05
CA PHE A 38 11.17 -1.29 11.66
C PHE A 38 10.34 -0.02 11.53
N ARG A 39 10.95 1.08 11.10
CA ARG A 39 10.20 2.29 10.80
C ARG A 39 9.56 2.21 9.44
N VAL A 40 8.56 1.37 9.33
CA VAL A 40 7.73 1.12 8.16
C VAL A 40 6.27 1.16 8.57
N THR A 41 5.38 1.23 7.59
CA THR A 41 3.95 1.21 7.84
C THR A 41 3.22 0.62 6.64
N TYR A 42 2.19 -0.15 6.93
CA TYR A 42 1.25 -0.63 5.92
C TYR A 42 -0.08 0.17 5.95
N MET A 43 -0.27 1.05 6.93
CA MET A 43 -1.45 1.91 7.09
C MET A 43 -1.26 3.32 6.53
N GLY A 44 -0.05 3.67 6.05
CA GLY A 44 0.21 4.96 5.41
C GLY A 44 0.38 6.14 6.36
N GLU A 45 0.59 5.88 7.65
CA GLU A 45 0.87 6.89 8.68
C GLU A 45 2.23 6.61 9.33
N LEU A 46 2.74 7.59 10.10
CA LEU A 46 3.93 7.38 10.93
C LEU A 46 3.72 6.20 11.88
N GLY A 47 4.66 5.27 11.90
CA GLY A 47 4.57 4.10 12.74
C GLY A 47 5.82 3.22 12.72
N TRP A 48 5.77 2.17 13.52
CA TRP A 48 6.77 1.13 13.61
C TRP A 48 6.12 -0.24 13.64
N GLU A 49 6.79 -1.21 13.06
CA GLU A 49 6.54 -2.63 13.29
C GLU A 49 7.57 -3.13 14.31
N LEU A 50 7.10 -3.67 15.43
CA LEU A 50 7.94 -4.19 16.51
C LEU A 50 7.98 -5.72 16.41
N HIS A 51 9.13 -6.27 16.08
CA HIS A 51 9.38 -7.70 16.06
C HIS A 51 10.06 -8.11 17.37
N VAL A 52 9.38 -8.88 18.16
CA VAL A 52 9.83 -9.32 19.48
C VAL A 52 9.77 -10.85 19.60
N PRO A 53 10.56 -11.48 20.49
CA PRO A 53 10.40 -12.90 20.82
C PRO A 53 8.97 -13.18 21.30
N ALA A 54 8.43 -14.34 20.93
CA ALA A 54 7.03 -14.67 21.22
C ALA A 54 6.72 -14.71 22.72
N ASP A 55 7.66 -15.12 23.55
CA ASP A 55 7.57 -15.14 25.02
C ASP A 55 7.59 -13.73 25.64
N GLN A 56 8.01 -12.70 24.91
CA GLN A 56 8.04 -11.30 25.35
C GLN A 56 6.86 -10.48 24.78
N ALA A 57 6.07 -11.04 23.88
CA ALA A 57 5.02 -10.30 23.19
C ALA A 57 3.96 -9.73 24.13
N GLN A 58 3.57 -10.50 25.14
CA GLN A 58 2.60 -10.04 26.16
C GLN A 58 3.16 -8.85 26.96
N HIS A 59 4.43 -8.93 27.40
CA HIS A 59 5.07 -7.86 28.14
C HIS A 59 5.10 -6.55 27.31
N VAL A 60 5.58 -6.62 26.07
CA VAL A 60 5.64 -5.43 25.19
C VAL A 60 4.25 -4.84 24.94
N TYR A 61 3.24 -5.70 24.74
CA TYR A 61 1.87 -5.26 24.59
C TYR A 61 1.37 -4.52 25.83
N ASP A 62 1.56 -5.08 27.03
CA ASP A 62 1.11 -4.50 28.29
C ASP A 62 1.80 -3.15 28.57
N GLU A 63 3.10 -3.04 28.30
CA GLU A 63 3.85 -1.77 28.40
C GLU A 63 3.27 -0.68 27.47
N LEU A 64 2.98 -1.03 26.22
CA LEU A 64 2.38 -0.09 25.26
C LEU A 64 0.98 0.34 25.67
N ILE A 65 0.16 -0.60 26.18
CA ILE A 65 -1.18 -0.27 26.67
C ILE A 65 -1.11 0.64 27.90
N ALA A 66 -0.27 0.31 28.87
CA ALA A 66 -0.11 1.11 30.08
C ALA A 66 0.39 2.54 29.78
N ALA A 67 1.30 2.69 28.80
CA ALA A 67 1.83 3.98 28.39
C ALA A 67 0.88 4.80 27.50
N SER A 68 -0.23 4.25 27.04
CA SER A 68 -1.09 4.86 26.02
C SER A 68 -2.06 5.93 26.56
N ASP A 69 -2.08 6.16 27.88
CA ASP A 69 -2.99 7.12 28.48
C ASP A 69 -2.87 8.51 27.87
N GLY A 70 -4.01 9.11 27.54
CA GLY A 70 -4.09 10.41 26.87
C GLY A 70 -3.77 10.41 25.38
N LEU A 71 -3.26 9.31 24.79
CA LEU A 71 -2.87 9.24 23.37
C LEU A 71 -3.96 8.73 22.43
N GLY A 72 -5.08 8.30 22.99
CA GLY A 72 -6.23 7.82 22.19
C GLY A 72 -5.93 6.53 21.42
N LEU A 73 -5.06 5.64 21.95
CA LEU A 73 -4.80 4.32 21.38
C LEU A 73 -6.10 3.57 21.13
N ARG A 74 -6.18 2.91 19.98
CA ARG A 74 -7.28 2.00 19.63
C ARG A 74 -6.71 0.74 18.99
N HIS A 75 -7.28 -0.40 19.35
CA HIS A 75 -7.02 -1.64 18.63
C HIS A 75 -7.68 -1.59 17.26
N ALA A 76 -6.95 -2.02 16.23
CA ALA A 76 -7.42 -2.06 14.87
C ALA A 76 -7.18 -3.47 14.30
N GLY A 77 -8.20 -4.01 13.66
CA GLY A 77 -8.12 -5.30 12.99
C GLY A 77 -7.89 -5.19 11.48
N TYR A 78 -7.98 -6.32 10.80
CA TYR A 78 -7.71 -6.43 9.35
C TYR A 78 -8.61 -5.53 8.48
N HIS A 79 -9.85 -5.30 8.88
CA HIS A 79 -10.76 -4.43 8.12
C HIS A 79 -10.27 -2.97 8.12
N ALA A 80 -9.84 -2.47 9.28
CA ALA A 80 -9.25 -1.14 9.37
C ALA A 80 -7.93 -1.04 8.60
N LEU A 81 -7.07 -2.08 8.69
CA LEU A 81 -5.83 -2.17 7.94
C LEU A 81 -6.10 -2.09 6.43
N ASN A 82 -7.05 -2.86 5.90
CA ASN A 82 -7.38 -2.85 4.47
C ASN A 82 -7.93 -1.51 3.99
N SER A 83 -8.78 -0.85 4.79
CA SER A 83 -9.26 0.49 4.49
C SER A 83 -8.12 1.51 4.40
N LEU A 84 -7.19 1.48 5.35
CA LEU A 84 -6.08 2.42 5.41
C LEU A 84 -5.03 2.17 4.31
N ARG A 85 -4.64 0.90 4.07
CA ARG A 85 -3.60 0.57 3.09
C ARG A 85 -4.04 0.89 1.65
N ILE A 86 -5.33 0.70 1.31
CA ILE A 86 -5.82 0.91 -0.05
C ILE A 86 -5.84 2.40 -0.43
N GLU A 87 -6.08 3.30 0.53
CA GLU A 87 -5.98 4.74 0.32
C GLU A 87 -4.56 5.17 -0.11
N LYS A 88 -3.54 4.41 0.34
CA LYS A 88 -2.13 4.56 -0.03
C LYS A 88 -1.74 3.73 -1.25
N ALA A 89 -2.68 3.03 -1.85
CA ALA A 89 -2.42 2.07 -2.93
C ALA A 89 -1.34 1.03 -2.56
N TYR A 90 -1.21 0.68 -1.30
CA TYR A 90 -0.31 -0.39 -0.87
C TYR A 90 -0.89 -1.74 -1.28
N ARG A 91 -0.07 -2.53 -1.99
CA ARG A 91 -0.47 -3.81 -2.59
C ARG A 91 -0.53 -4.89 -1.52
N PHE A 92 -1.53 -5.73 -1.62
CA PHE A 92 -1.65 -6.91 -0.78
C PHE A 92 -1.07 -8.11 -1.53
N TRP A 93 -0.08 -8.79 -0.92
CA TRP A 93 0.51 -9.99 -1.50
C TRP A 93 -0.51 -11.13 -1.54
N GLY A 94 -0.59 -11.81 -2.68
CA GLY A 94 -1.54 -12.88 -2.95
C GLY A 94 -2.85 -12.42 -3.58
N SER A 95 -3.10 -11.11 -3.65
CA SER A 95 -4.30 -10.52 -4.26
C SER A 95 -3.94 -9.45 -5.29
N ASP A 96 -3.26 -8.37 -4.87
CA ASP A 96 -2.88 -7.29 -5.79
C ASP A 96 -1.58 -7.58 -6.54
N ILE A 97 -0.71 -8.37 -5.96
CA ILE A 97 0.54 -8.85 -6.56
C ILE A 97 0.80 -10.29 -6.15
N THR A 98 1.33 -11.06 -7.09
CA THR A 98 1.75 -12.45 -6.91
C THR A 98 3.14 -12.65 -7.53
N ASP A 99 3.63 -13.86 -7.58
CA ASP A 99 4.85 -14.24 -8.29
C ASP A 99 4.70 -14.21 -9.83
N GLU A 100 3.47 -14.07 -10.33
CA GLU A 100 3.17 -13.89 -11.75
C GLU A 100 3.19 -12.43 -12.21
N ASP A 101 3.27 -11.47 -11.28
CA ASP A 101 3.22 -10.05 -11.57
C ASP A 101 4.62 -9.43 -11.56
N THR A 102 4.94 -8.66 -12.58
CA THR A 102 6.22 -7.94 -12.60
C THR A 102 6.15 -6.64 -11.79
N PRO A 103 7.27 -6.19 -11.21
CA PRO A 103 7.30 -4.90 -10.51
C PRO A 103 6.89 -3.71 -11.39
N LEU A 104 7.11 -3.79 -12.71
CA LEU A 104 6.73 -2.73 -13.64
C LEU A 104 5.21 -2.66 -13.82
N GLU A 105 4.57 -3.80 -14.06
CA GLU A 105 3.11 -3.89 -14.17
C GLU A 105 2.42 -3.50 -12.86
N ALA A 106 2.99 -3.93 -11.72
CA ALA A 106 2.50 -3.59 -10.39
C ALA A 106 2.73 -2.12 -9.99
N GLY A 107 3.42 -1.32 -10.82
CA GLY A 107 3.74 0.07 -10.48
C GLY A 107 4.79 0.22 -9.37
N LEU A 108 5.65 -0.79 -9.18
CA LEU A 108 6.72 -0.85 -8.19
C LEU A 108 8.11 -0.68 -8.81
N GLY A 109 8.20 -0.18 -10.04
CA GLY A 109 9.47 0.02 -10.75
C GLY A 109 10.47 0.90 -10.00
N PHE A 110 10.00 1.78 -9.13
CA PHE A 110 10.85 2.61 -8.26
C PHE A 110 11.63 1.79 -7.21
N ALA A 111 11.16 0.60 -6.87
CA ALA A 111 11.81 -0.29 -5.90
C ALA A 111 12.87 -1.19 -6.53
N VAL A 112 13.00 -1.17 -7.87
CA VAL A 112 13.99 -1.98 -8.60
C VAL A 112 15.34 -1.26 -8.60
N ALA A 113 16.37 -1.88 -8.05
CA ALA A 113 17.75 -1.38 -8.06
C ALA A 113 18.42 -1.66 -9.41
N TRP A 114 18.09 -0.89 -10.44
CA TRP A 114 18.54 -1.09 -11.83
C TRP A 114 20.05 -1.12 -11.98
N ASP A 115 20.75 -0.30 -11.21
CA ASP A 115 22.20 -0.10 -11.27
C ASP A 115 22.95 -0.92 -10.20
N LYS A 116 22.29 -1.95 -9.61
CA LYS A 116 22.91 -2.81 -8.61
C LYS A 116 24.19 -3.46 -9.19
N PRO A 117 25.36 -3.29 -8.55
CA PRO A 117 26.59 -3.97 -8.97
C PRO A 117 26.39 -5.48 -8.98
N GLY A 118 26.78 -6.14 -10.08
CA GLY A 118 26.56 -7.57 -10.28
C GLY A 118 25.15 -7.97 -10.72
N GLY A 119 24.23 -7.02 -10.83
CA GLY A 119 22.85 -7.26 -11.27
C GLY A 119 21.99 -8.03 -10.26
N PHE A 120 20.92 -8.64 -10.74
CA PHE A 120 20.00 -9.48 -9.97
C PHE A 120 19.27 -10.46 -10.90
N ILE A 121 18.77 -11.55 -10.34
CA ILE A 121 17.99 -12.55 -11.09
C ILE A 121 16.73 -11.88 -11.65
N GLY A 122 16.50 -12.04 -12.97
CA GLY A 122 15.36 -11.43 -13.68
C GLY A 122 15.61 -10.03 -14.25
N ARG A 123 16.79 -9.41 -14.02
CA ARG A 123 17.11 -8.06 -14.54
C ARG A 123 16.89 -7.94 -16.04
N ASP A 124 17.41 -8.89 -16.83
CA ASP A 124 17.31 -8.83 -18.30
C ASP A 124 15.87 -9.01 -18.79
N ALA A 125 15.06 -9.80 -18.09
CA ALA A 125 13.64 -9.93 -18.38
C ALA A 125 12.89 -8.61 -18.13
N LEU A 126 13.18 -7.95 -17.02
CA LEU A 126 12.57 -6.63 -16.71
C LEU A 126 13.04 -5.55 -17.68
N LEU A 127 14.29 -5.57 -18.14
CA LEU A 127 14.80 -4.64 -19.16
C LEU A 127 14.06 -4.84 -20.49
N ARG A 128 13.91 -6.09 -20.94
CA ARG A 128 13.12 -6.39 -22.15
C ARG A 128 11.67 -5.91 -22.03
N LEU A 129 11.03 -6.15 -20.88
CA LEU A 129 9.66 -5.70 -20.65
C LEU A 129 9.56 -4.17 -20.65
N ARG A 130 10.51 -3.48 -20.02
CA ARG A 130 10.57 -2.01 -20.03
C ARG A 130 10.70 -1.46 -21.42
N ASP A 131 11.58 -2.06 -22.24
CA ASP A 131 11.86 -1.58 -23.60
C ASP A 131 10.69 -1.90 -24.55
N ALA A 132 10.00 -3.02 -24.37
CA ALA A 132 8.77 -3.36 -25.11
C ALA A 132 7.55 -2.53 -24.69
N GLY A 133 7.59 -1.97 -23.49
CA GLY A 133 6.46 -1.29 -22.85
C GLY A 133 5.42 -2.27 -22.28
N LEU A 134 4.59 -1.74 -21.39
CA LEU A 134 3.60 -2.56 -20.67
C LEU A 134 2.35 -2.81 -21.51
N ARG A 135 1.84 -4.02 -21.45
CA ARG A 135 0.52 -4.38 -21.96
C ARG A 135 -0.57 -4.15 -20.90
N ARG A 136 -0.29 -4.48 -19.64
CA ARG A 136 -1.21 -4.30 -18.52
C ARG A 136 -0.55 -3.53 -17.39
N ARG A 137 -1.35 -2.90 -16.53
CA ARG A 137 -0.84 -2.17 -15.39
C ARG A 137 -1.85 -2.14 -14.25
N LEU A 138 -1.35 -2.23 -13.03
CA LEU A 138 -2.12 -2.00 -11.81
C LEU A 138 -2.47 -0.51 -11.70
N VAL A 139 -3.75 -0.24 -11.50
CA VAL A 139 -4.30 1.11 -11.32
C VAL A 139 -5.09 1.19 -10.01
N VAL A 140 -5.21 2.40 -9.50
CA VAL A 140 -6.14 2.76 -8.44
C VAL A 140 -7.40 3.29 -9.11
N LEU A 141 -8.56 2.81 -8.70
CA LEU A 141 -9.87 3.30 -9.14
C LEU A 141 -10.61 3.88 -7.94
N SER A 142 -10.99 5.13 -8.03
CA SER A 142 -11.84 5.80 -7.05
C SER A 142 -13.25 5.85 -7.61
N LEU A 143 -14.23 5.24 -6.96
CA LEU A 143 -15.60 5.31 -7.41
C LEU A 143 -16.18 6.70 -7.13
N ASP A 144 -16.98 7.21 -8.06
CA ASP A 144 -17.59 8.54 -7.93
C ASP A 144 -18.74 8.54 -6.94
N GLU A 145 -19.46 7.41 -6.86
CA GLU A 145 -20.50 7.16 -5.86
C GLU A 145 -19.85 6.62 -4.56
N PRO A 146 -20.22 7.15 -3.38
CA PRO A 146 -19.60 6.72 -2.12
C PRO A 146 -20.05 5.35 -1.61
N GLU A 147 -21.23 4.88 -2.02
CA GLU A 147 -21.92 3.77 -1.36
C GLU A 147 -21.59 2.35 -1.85
N PRO A 148 -21.17 2.08 -3.13
CA PRO A 148 -20.95 0.71 -3.56
C PRO A 148 -19.73 0.10 -2.88
N LEU A 149 -19.90 -1.12 -2.31
CA LEU A 149 -18.78 -1.87 -1.73
C LEU A 149 -18.07 -2.66 -2.83
N VAL A 150 -16.77 -2.46 -2.95
CA VAL A 150 -15.86 -3.22 -3.81
C VAL A 150 -15.09 -4.20 -2.94
N TYR A 151 -15.03 -5.46 -3.33
CA TYR A 151 -14.30 -6.49 -2.58
C TYR A 151 -13.09 -7.04 -3.32
N GLY A 152 -13.21 -7.19 -4.65
CA GLY A 152 -12.24 -7.79 -5.53
C GLY A 152 -12.92 -8.71 -6.55
N ASN A 153 -12.30 -8.84 -7.72
CA ASN A 153 -12.81 -9.56 -8.90
C ASN A 153 -13.99 -8.90 -9.63
N GLU A 154 -14.38 -7.66 -9.28
CA GLU A 154 -15.37 -6.91 -10.05
C GLU A 154 -14.78 -6.53 -11.42
N PRO A 155 -15.58 -6.67 -12.52
CA PRO A 155 -15.15 -6.27 -13.86
C PRO A 155 -14.82 -4.78 -13.94
N ILE A 156 -13.72 -4.47 -14.62
CA ILE A 156 -13.32 -3.09 -14.94
C ILE A 156 -13.58 -2.85 -16.43
N TRP A 157 -14.40 -1.85 -16.68
CA TRP A 157 -14.72 -1.39 -18.03
C TRP A 157 -14.00 -0.08 -18.33
N ARG A 158 -13.51 0.06 -19.54
CA ARG A 158 -12.95 1.30 -20.08
C ARG A 158 -13.56 1.60 -21.44
N ASP A 159 -14.20 2.75 -21.56
CA ASP A 159 -14.89 3.16 -22.80
C ASP A 159 -15.86 2.10 -23.34
N GLY A 160 -16.53 1.36 -22.44
CA GLY A 160 -17.47 0.29 -22.75
C GLY A 160 -16.85 -1.07 -23.05
N VAL A 161 -15.52 -1.20 -23.03
CA VAL A 161 -14.78 -2.45 -23.25
C VAL A 161 -14.31 -3.02 -21.90
N LEU A 162 -14.47 -4.32 -21.69
CA LEU A 162 -13.94 -5.03 -20.53
C LEU A 162 -12.40 -5.08 -20.65
N VAL A 163 -11.69 -4.42 -19.72
CA VAL A 163 -10.23 -4.34 -19.75
C VAL A 163 -9.54 -5.02 -18.57
N GLY A 164 -10.29 -5.54 -17.62
CA GLY A 164 -9.71 -6.23 -16.49
C GLY A 164 -10.67 -6.45 -15.34
N LYS A 165 -10.12 -6.69 -14.17
CA LYS A 165 -10.89 -6.88 -12.94
C LYS A 165 -10.15 -6.26 -11.75
N THR A 166 -10.90 -5.93 -10.69
CA THR A 166 -10.33 -5.50 -9.42
C THR A 166 -9.61 -6.66 -8.73
N SER A 167 -8.49 -6.37 -8.09
CA SER A 167 -7.76 -7.33 -7.26
C SER A 167 -8.11 -7.17 -5.79
N SER A 168 -8.38 -5.95 -5.37
CA SER A 168 -8.90 -5.62 -4.05
C SER A 168 -9.77 -4.37 -4.10
N GLY A 169 -10.67 -4.24 -3.14
CA GLY A 169 -11.51 -3.08 -2.97
C GLY A 169 -11.85 -2.86 -1.51
N TRP A 170 -12.04 -1.61 -1.13
CA TRP A 170 -12.44 -1.23 0.22
C TRP A 170 -13.01 0.19 0.25
N TYR A 171 -13.68 0.54 1.34
CA TYR A 171 -14.07 1.92 1.59
C TYR A 171 -12.91 2.69 2.22
N GLY A 172 -12.45 3.75 1.57
CA GLY A 172 -11.44 4.67 2.10
C GLY A 172 -12.09 5.71 3.00
N HIS A 173 -12.00 5.52 4.31
CA HIS A 173 -12.67 6.39 5.29
C HIS A 173 -12.14 7.82 5.30
N THR A 174 -10.86 8.03 4.98
CA THR A 174 -10.26 9.37 4.87
C THR A 174 -10.76 10.09 3.61
N LEU A 175 -10.91 9.35 2.53
CA LEU A 175 -11.34 9.87 1.22
C LEU A 175 -12.87 9.92 1.07
N GLY A 176 -13.61 9.23 1.94
CA GLY A 176 -15.08 9.20 1.95
C GLY A 176 -15.70 8.49 0.75
N ARG A 177 -15.02 7.49 0.16
CA ARG A 177 -15.49 6.77 -1.03
C ARG A 177 -14.89 5.38 -1.16
N ALA A 178 -15.50 4.55 -2.02
CA ALA A 178 -14.96 3.25 -2.37
C ALA A 178 -13.73 3.38 -3.28
N ILE A 179 -12.73 2.56 -3.01
CA ILE A 179 -11.46 2.51 -3.74
C ILE A 179 -11.22 1.07 -4.15
N ALA A 180 -10.73 0.86 -5.36
CA ALA A 180 -10.28 -0.44 -5.84
C ALA A 180 -8.85 -0.37 -6.36
N LEU A 181 -8.13 -1.48 -6.28
CA LEU A 181 -6.96 -1.78 -7.08
C LEU A 181 -7.33 -2.83 -8.11
N GLY A 182 -6.73 -2.77 -9.29
CA GLY A 182 -6.95 -3.76 -10.32
C GLY A 182 -6.04 -3.56 -11.52
N TYR A 183 -5.82 -4.64 -12.27
CA TYR A 183 -5.06 -4.56 -13.51
C TYR A 183 -5.98 -4.22 -14.68
N VAL A 184 -5.52 -3.30 -15.51
CA VAL A 184 -6.13 -2.97 -16.80
C VAL A 184 -5.20 -3.39 -17.92
N ASP A 185 -5.73 -4.10 -18.91
CA ASP A 185 -5.03 -4.64 -20.06
C ASP A 185 -5.40 -3.83 -21.31
N ALA A 186 -4.41 -3.27 -21.96
CA ALA A 186 -4.58 -2.47 -23.17
C ALA A 186 -4.53 -3.30 -24.48
N GLY A 187 -4.40 -4.63 -24.35
CA GLY A 187 -4.40 -5.58 -25.47
C GLY A 187 -3.04 -5.84 -26.09
N GLU A 188 -2.21 -4.81 -26.27
CA GLU A 188 -0.93 -4.91 -26.95
C GLU A 188 0.24 -4.42 -26.06
N PRO A 189 1.46 -5.01 -26.21
CA PRO A 189 2.66 -4.49 -25.56
C PRO A 189 2.87 -3.00 -25.90
N GLY A 190 3.22 -2.21 -24.86
CA GLY A 190 3.45 -0.78 -25.02
C GLY A 190 2.19 0.10 -25.05
N ALA A 191 0.99 -0.51 -25.09
CA ALA A 191 -0.26 0.24 -25.15
C ALA A 191 -0.76 0.74 -23.78
N ALA A 192 -0.36 0.13 -22.67
CA ALA A 192 -0.76 0.57 -21.33
C ALA A 192 0.05 1.79 -20.84
N THR A 193 0.06 2.85 -21.64
CA THR A 193 0.74 4.10 -21.29
C THR A 193 -0.04 4.90 -20.24
N PRO A 194 0.60 5.82 -19.50
CA PRO A 194 -0.10 6.72 -18.60
C PRO A 194 -1.24 7.50 -19.29
N GLU A 195 -1.03 7.94 -20.51
CA GLU A 195 -2.02 8.70 -21.29
C GLU A 195 -3.24 7.80 -21.62
N TRP A 196 -2.99 6.57 -22.06
CA TRP A 196 -4.07 5.61 -22.31
C TRP A 196 -4.84 5.33 -21.02
N ILE A 197 -4.15 5.08 -19.90
CA ILE A 197 -4.80 4.77 -18.63
C ILE A 197 -5.64 5.95 -18.14
N LEU A 198 -5.04 7.14 -18.07
CA LEU A 198 -5.70 8.31 -17.47
C LEU A 198 -6.74 8.98 -18.39
N GLY A 199 -6.65 8.74 -19.71
CA GLY A 199 -7.56 9.35 -20.70
C GLY A 199 -8.87 8.59 -20.94
N GLY A 200 -9.05 7.37 -20.39
CA GLY A 200 -10.26 6.57 -20.58
C GLY A 200 -11.35 6.87 -19.56
N ARG A 201 -12.60 6.57 -19.91
CA ARG A 201 -13.73 6.56 -18.98
C ARG A 201 -13.86 5.17 -18.37
N TYR A 202 -13.75 5.10 -17.06
CA TYR A 202 -13.79 3.84 -16.33
C TYR A 202 -15.10 3.63 -15.60
N GLU A 203 -15.50 2.37 -15.52
CA GLU A 203 -16.60 1.88 -14.71
C GLU A 203 -16.19 0.59 -14.02
N VAL A 204 -16.62 0.40 -12.79
CA VAL A 204 -16.50 -0.89 -12.07
C VAL A 204 -17.89 -1.49 -11.96
N GLU A 205 -18.05 -2.75 -12.39
CA GLU A 205 -19.32 -3.43 -12.35
C GLU A 205 -19.51 -4.20 -11.05
N ILE A 206 -20.43 -3.74 -10.22
CA ILE A 206 -20.74 -4.29 -8.90
C ILE A 206 -22.20 -4.72 -8.90
N ALA A 207 -22.48 -5.99 -8.60
CA ALA A 207 -23.84 -6.54 -8.57
C ALA A 207 -24.66 -6.22 -9.84
N ASN A 208 -24.05 -6.39 -11.03
CA ASN A 208 -24.62 -6.10 -12.35
C ASN A 208 -24.96 -4.61 -12.59
N ARG A 209 -24.40 -3.70 -11.84
CA ARG A 209 -24.49 -2.25 -12.09
C ARG A 209 -23.09 -1.69 -12.32
N ARG A 210 -22.95 -0.83 -13.30
CA ARG A 210 -21.72 -0.11 -13.58
C ARG A 210 -21.71 1.21 -12.83
N HIS A 211 -20.64 1.43 -12.09
CA HIS A 211 -20.39 2.63 -11.31
C HIS A 211 -19.18 3.35 -11.89
N ALA A 212 -19.34 4.62 -12.22
CA ALA A 212 -18.26 5.44 -12.75
C ALA A 212 -17.10 5.51 -11.76
N ALA A 213 -15.88 5.45 -12.31
CA ALA A 213 -14.66 5.45 -11.52
C ALA A 213 -13.57 6.29 -12.17
N THR A 214 -12.81 6.99 -11.35
CA THR A 214 -11.68 7.81 -11.78
C THR A 214 -10.38 7.04 -11.56
N PRO A 215 -9.55 6.82 -12.62
CA PRO A 215 -8.29 6.11 -12.51
C PRO A 215 -7.18 6.99 -11.94
N SER A 216 -6.24 6.38 -11.22
CA SER A 216 -5.00 7.00 -10.78
C SER A 216 -3.83 6.02 -10.85
N LEU A 217 -2.64 6.52 -11.17
CA LEU A 217 -1.37 5.80 -11.10
C LEU A 217 -0.59 6.10 -9.81
N ARG A 218 -1.17 6.93 -8.93
CA ARG A 218 -0.59 7.34 -7.65
C ARG A 218 -1.56 7.06 -6.52
N PRO A 219 -1.05 6.94 -5.28
CA PRO A 219 -1.91 6.91 -4.11
C PRO A 219 -2.85 8.12 -4.08
N LEU A 220 -4.09 7.91 -3.67
CA LEU A 220 -5.08 8.99 -3.55
C LEU A 220 -4.89 9.79 -2.25
N TYR A 221 -4.40 9.13 -1.20
CA TYR A 221 -4.10 9.75 0.08
C TYR A 221 -2.59 9.90 0.25
N ASP A 222 -2.15 11.09 0.63
CA ASP A 222 -0.75 11.45 0.86
C ASP A 222 0.21 10.90 -0.22
N PRO A 223 0.03 11.28 -1.50
CA PRO A 223 0.77 10.69 -2.63
C PRO A 223 2.28 10.93 -2.58
N ARG A 224 2.74 11.90 -1.78
CA ARG A 224 4.17 12.19 -1.57
C ARG A 224 4.77 11.45 -0.38
N GLY A 225 3.94 10.77 0.43
CA GLY A 225 4.40 10.04 1.60
C GLY A 225 4.96 10.95 2.70
N GLU A 226 4.41 12.14 2.87
CA GLU A 226 4.86 13.11 3.88
C GLU A 226 4.54 12.62 5.31
N ARG A 227 3.36 12.04 5.48
CA ARG A 227 2.90 11.55 6.79
C ARG A 227 3.71 10.36 7.30
N VAL A 228 4.11 9.45 6.43
CA VAL A 228 4.92 8.29 6.82
C VAL A 228 6.36 8.67 7.18
N ARG A 229 6.83 9.83 6.71
CA ARG A 229 8.18 10.33 6.94
C ARG A 229 8.26 11.36 8.06
N ALA A 230 7.13 11.83 8.57
CA ALA A 230 7.03 12.89 9.57
C ALA A 230 7.84 12.59 10.85
#